data_f3e899389267205d6fdd619d4f4ad2d8
#
_entry.id   f3e899389267205d6fdd619d4f4ad2d8
#
_cell.length_a   1.000
_cell.length_b   1.000
_cell.length_c   1.000
_cell.angle_alpha   90.00
_cell.angle_beta   90.00
_cell.angle_gamma   90.00
#
_symmetry.space_group_name_H-M   'P 1'
#
loop_
_entity.id
_entity.type
_entity.pdbx_description
1 polymer ?
#
loop_
_entity_poly.entity_id
_entity_poly.type
_entity_poly.pdbx_seq_one_letter_code
_entity_poly.pdbx_strand_id
1 'polypeptide(L)'
;METIGIKISQIRKQKALSQEQLAELSKVNVRTIQRIENNETTPRGATLKLLCDALEITPDEIVNFDKIQDNSFIVWLHLSVLLGYVLPLGNIIVPLILWINNRNKIDCVDSQGKNIINFQIIFSIILFVIILFSISTILIFSKATDILFYYQFGFLLTMLLPILNFIYPIINAI
;
A
#
# COMPACT_ATOMS: atom_id res chain seq x y z
N MET A 1 11.53 6.96 18.85
CA MET A 1 10.88 7.43 17.62
C MET A 1 11.57 8.71 17.20
N GLU A 2 12.15 8.74 16.02
CA GLU A 2 12.68 9.98 15.47
C GLU A 2 11.52 10.83 14.95
N THR A 3 11.41 12.03 15.44
CA THR A 3 10.34 12.97 15.07
C THR A 3 10.76 13.82 13.88
N ILE A 4 9.80 14.45 13.19
CA ILE A 4 10.05 15.40 12.09
C ILE A 4 11.09 16.47 12.48
N GLY A 5 11.01 16.98 13.71
CA GLY A 5 11.94 18.00 14.21
C GLY A 5 13.38 17.48 14.33
N ILE A 6 13.57 16.27 14.87
CA ILE A 6 14.89 15.64 14.96
C ILE A 6 15.49 15.45 13.56
N LYS A 7 14.68 15.02 12.58
CA LYS A 7 15.13 14.81 11.20
C LYS A 7 15.56 16.10 10.52
N ILE A 8 14.77 17.16 10.66
CA ILE A 8 15.13 18.49 10.15
C ILE A 8 16.47 18.94 10.75
N SER A 9 16.66 18.75 12.07
CA SER A 9 17.91 19.08 12.76
C SER A 9 19.10 18.27 12.24
N GLN A 10 18.90 16.96 11.99
CA GLN A 10 19.95 16.10 11.45
C GLN A 10 20.38 16.53 10.03
N ILE A 11 19.41 16.74 9.12
CA ILE A 11 19.70 17.14 7.73
C ILE A 11 20.38 18.51 7.71
N ARG A 12 19.90 19.47 8.52
CA ARG A 12 20.54 20.77 8.67
C ARG A 12 22.01 20.63 9.09
N LYS A 13 22.28 19.81 10.11
CA LYS A 13 23.65 19.54 10.59
C LYS A 13 24.50 18.83 9.54
N GLN A 14 23.95 17.91 8.77
CA GLN A 14 24.65 17.24 7.66
C GLN A 14 25.07 18.24 6.58
N LYS A 15 24.24 19.26 6.34
CA LYS A 15 24.56 20.36 5.41
C LYS A 15 25.40 21.48 6.06
N ALA A 16 25.87 21.25 7.27
CA ALA A 16 26.68 22.21 8.05
C ALA A 16 26.01 23.59 8.24
N LEU A 17 24.70 23.66 8.25
CA LEU A 17 23.93 24.90 8.44
C LEU A 17 23.70 25.18 9.93
N SER A 18 23.77 26.45 10.35
CA SER A 18 23.25 26.89 11.66
C SER A 18 21.73 27.03 11.61
N GLN A 19 21.07 27.14 12.77
CA GLN A 19 19.63 27.41 12.83
C GLN A 19 19.27 28.75 12.21
N GLU A 20 20.15 29.74 12.37
CA GLU A 20 20.02 31.08 11.80
C GLU A 20 20.13 31.04 10.26
N GLN A 21 21.11 30.29 9.74
CA GLN A 21 21.25 30.09 8.29
C GLN A 21 20.06 29.39 7.67
N LEU A 22 19.54 28.34 8.33
CA LEU A 22 18.32 27.69 7.88
C LEU A 22 17.12 28.63 7.91
N ALA A 23 17.04 29.52 8.93
CA ALA A 23 15.97 30.51 9.02
C ALA A 23 16.03 31.52 7.87
N GLU A 24 17.22 31.99 7.52
CA GLU A 24 17.44 32.90 6.41
C GLU A 24 17.05 32.25 5.06
N LEU A 25 17.53 31.05 4.80
CA LEU A 25 17.24 30.30 3.56
C LEU A 25 15.75 29.95 3.42
N SER A 26 15.13 29.49 4.50
CA SER A 26 13.73 29.06 4.50
C SER A 26 12.73 30.21 4.68
N LYS A 27 13.19 31.40 5.04
CA LYS A 27 12.35 32.55 5.45
C LYS A 27 11.41 32.22 6.63
N VAL A 28 11.79 31.27 7.47
CA VAL A 28 11.09 30.86 8.68
C VAL A 28 11.81 31.47 9.88
N ASN A 29 11.05 31.98 10.87
CA ASN A 29 11.66 32.56 12.06
C ASN A 29 12.52 31.52 12.82
N VAL A 30 13.74 31.92 13.26
CA VAL A 30 14.68 31.08 14.03
C VAL A 30 13.99 30.42 15.23
N ARG A 31 13.16 31.16 15.98
CA ARG A 31 12.42 30.61 17.13
C ARG A 31 11.45 29.50 16.72
N THR A 32 10.86 29.58 15.52
CA THR A 32 10.00 28.51 14.98
C THR A 32 10.81 27.27 14.68
N ILE A 33 12.01 27.42 14.07
CA ILE A 33 12.95 26.31 13.79
C ILE A 33 13.36 25.64 15.09
N GLN A 34 13.75 26.43 16.11
CA GLN A 34 14.14 25.91 17.42
C GLN A 34 13.01 25.07 18.06
N ARG A 35 11.77 25.58 18.02
CA ARG A 35 10.61 24.84 18.57
C ARG A 35 10.32 23.55 17.79
N ILE A 36 10.50 23.57 16.48
CA ILE A 36 10.34 22.37 15.65
C ILE A 36 11.44 21.35 15.98
N GLU A 37 12.70 21.75 16.00
CA GLU A 37 13.86 20.87 16.29
C GLU A 37 13.79 20.29 17.72
N ASN A 38 13.22 21.05 18.67
CA ASN A 38 12.99 20.60 20.06
C ASN A 38 11.71 19.75 20.21
N ASN A 39 10.97 19.50 19.12
CA ASN A 39 9.68 18.77 19.13
C ASN A 39 8.57 19.45 19.93
N GLU A 40 8.68 20.77 20.18
CA GLU A 40 7.63 21.54 20.85
C GLU A 40 6.44 21.82 19.91
N THR A 41 6.69 21.82 18.59
CA THR A 41 5.68 22.02 17.55
C THR A 41 5.98 21.22 16.30
N THR A 42 4.92 20.70 15.66
CA THR A 42 5.02 20.09 14.33
C THR A 42 4.84 21.17 13.25
N PRO A 43 5.71 21.22 12.22
CA PRO A 43 5.56 22.19 11.14
C PRO A 43 4.28 21.91 10.33
N ARG A 44 3.52 22.95 10.02
CA ARG A 44 2.39 22.86 9.09
C ARG A 44 2.90 22.73 7.65
N GLY A 45 2.05 22.23 6.73
CA GLY A 45 2.44 21.93 5.36
C GLY A 45 3.21 23.06 4.64
N ALA A 46 2.78 24.32 4.79
CA ALA A 46 3.48 25.46 4.22
C ALA A 46 4.89 25.66 4.83
N THR A 47 5.00 25.60 6.16
CA THR A 47 6.30 25.71 6.85
C THR A 47 7.20 24.53 6.53
N LEU A 48 6.65 23.30 6.48
CA LEU A 48 7.39 22.11 6.11
C LEU A 48 7.96 22.24 4.70
N LYS A 49 7.16 22.72 3.74
CA LYS A 49 7.59 22.94 2.37
C LYS A 49 8.77 23.93 2.29
N LEU A 50 8.67 25.08 2.98
CA LEU A 50 9.74 26.07 3.01
C LEU A 50 11.05 25.51 3.59
N LEU A 51 10.97 24.68 4.65
CA LEU A 51 12.13 24.02 5.24
C LEU A 51 12.71 22.96 4.30
N CYS A 52 11.86 22.20 3.62
CA CYS A 52 12.29 21.20 2.64
C CYS A 52 13.00 21.86 1.45
N ASP A 53 12.42 22.94 0.91
CA ASP A 53 13.00 23.70 -0.20
C ASP A 53 14.39 24.26 0.20
N ALA A 54 14.52 24.81 1.41
CA ALA A 54 15.79 25.33 1.93
C ALA A 54 16.83 24.23 2.20
N LEU A 55 16.37 23.03 2.55
CA LEU A 55 17.21 21.85 2.77
C LEU A 55 17.42 21.03 1.49
N GLU A 56 16.84 21.41 0.35
CA GLU A 56 16.91 20.70 -0.95
C GLU A 56 16.50 19.23 -0.81
N ILE A 57 15.41 18.97 -0.10
CA ILE A 57 14.84 17.65 0.11
C ILE A 57 13.35 17.68 -0.21
N THR A 58 12.76 16.53 -0.46
CA THR A 58 11.32 16.44 -0.67
C THR A 58 10.56 16.32 0.67
N PRO A 59 9.34 16.86 0.79
CA PRO A 59 8.52 16.65 1.98
C PRO A 59 8.28 15.17 2.30
N ASP A 60 8.22 14.32 1.26
CA ASP A 60 8.04 12.87 1.39
C ASP A 60 9.21 12.19 2.10
N GLU A 61 10.44 12.69 1.92
CA GLU A 61 11.62 12.18 2.64
C GLU A 61 11.53 12.44 4.16
N ILE A 62 10.86 13.51 4.56
CA ILE A 62 10.65 13.81 5.99
C ILE A 62 9.43 13.07 6.54
N VAL A 63 8.33 13.03 5.79
CA VAL A 63 7.07 12.41 6.24
C VAL A 63 7.16 10.89 6.31
N ASN A 64 7.87 10.26 5.36
CA ASN A 64 8.06 8.81 5.33
C ASN A 64 9.11 8.32 6.32
N PHE A 65 9.87 9.24 6.94
CA PHE A 65 10.94 8.89 7.87
C PHE A 65 10.46 8.22 9.17
N ASP A 66 9.24 8.52 9.61
CA ASP A 66 8.62 7.89 10.80
C ASP A 66 8.08 6.49 10.52
N LYS A 67 8.08 6.04 9.26
CA LYS A 67 7.60 4.72 8.90
C LYS A 67 8.67 3.67 9.17
N ILE A 68 8.26 2.63 9.86
CA ILE A 68 9.11 1.47 10.14
C ILE A 68 9.27 0.67 8.83
N GLN A 69 10.50 0.32 8.47
CA GLN A 69 10.72 -0.67 7.41
C GLN A 69 10.50 -2.06 7.99
N ASP A 70 9.38 -2.68 7.64
CA ASP A 70 9.02 -4.04 8.05
C ASP A 70 8.65 -4.88 6.82
N ASN A 71 9.67 -5.46 6.22
CA ASN A 71 9.52 -6.35 5.08
C ASN A 71 8.71 -7.60 5.44
N SER A 72 8.79 -8.07 6.70
CA SER A 72 8.02 -9.23 7.15
C SER A 72 6.53 -8.93 7.12
N PHE A 73 6.13 -7.72 7.53
CA PHE A 73 4.73 -7.32 7.45
C PHE A 73 4.22 -7.25 6.00
N ILE A 74 5.04 -6.80 5.05
CA ILE A 74 4.67 -6.76 3.63
C ILE A 74 4.42 -8.19 3.12
N VAL A 75 5.26 -9.14 3.48
CA VAL A 75 5.05 -10.57 3.16
C VAL A 75 3.72 -11.07 3.73
N TRP A 76 3.43 -10.80 5.01
CA TRP A 76 2.17 -11.18 5.64
C TRP A 76 0.96 -10.51 4.98
N LEU A 77 1.09 -9.26 4.53
CA LEU A 77 0.05 -8.55 3.81
C LEU A 77 -0.30 -9.26 2.49
N HIS A 78 0.71 -9.70 1.73
CA HIS A 78 0.49 -10.47 0.51
C HIS A 78 -0.10 -11.86 0.80
N LEU A 79 0.41 -12.56 1.80
CA LEU A 79 -0.10 -13.90 2.16
C LEU A 79 -1.51 -13.88 2.73
N SER A 80 -1.96 -12.75 3.28
CA SER A 80 -3.31 -12.60 3.83
C SER A 80 -4.42 -12.82 2.80
N VAL A 81 -4.11 -12.65 1.50
CA VAL A 81 -5.02 -12.94 0.38
C VAL A 81 -5.46 -14.42 0.38
N LEU A 82 -4.59 -15.33 0.83
CA LEU A 82 -4.88 -16.76 0.87
C LEU A 82 -6.04 -17.12 1.81
N LEU A 83 -6.37 -16.23 2.76
CA LEU A 83 -7.54 -16.42 3.61
C LEU A 83 -8.87 -16.40 2.84
N GLY A 84 -8.87 -15.91 1.59
CA GLY A 84 -10.00 -16.03 0.68
C GLY A 84 -10.41 -17.46 0.35
N TYR A 85 -9.51 -18.45 0.52
CA TYR A 85 -9.84 -19.86 0.34
C TYR A 85 -10.62 -20.45 1.53
N VAL A 86 -10.55 -19.82 2.70
CA VAL A 86 -11.20 -20.27 3.94
C VAL A 86 -12.45 -19.44 4.23
N LEU A 87 -12.38 -18.12 3.99
CA LEU A 87 -13.42 -17.17 4.31
C LEU A 87 -13.94 -16.50 3.03
N PRO A 88 -15.27 -16.45 2.81
CA PRO A 88 -15.83 -15.68 1.70
C PRO A 88 -15.36 -14.23 1.75
N LEU A 89 -14.87 -13.70 0.63
CA LEU A 89 -14.29 -12.35 0.52
C LEU A 89 -13.05 -12.10 1.40
N GLY A 90 -12.49 -13.13 2.04
CA GLY A 90 -11.29 -13.02 2.90
C GLY A 90 -10.07 -12.47 2.13
N ASN A 91 -9.99 -12.74 0.84
CA ASN A 91 -8.96 -12.21 -0.07
C ASN A 91 -9.00 -10.68 -0.23
N ILE A 92 -10.10 -10.02 0.08
CA ILE A 92 -10.26 -8.56 0.04
C ILE A 92 -10.28 -7.99 1.45
N ILE A 93 -11.13 -8.55 2.33
CA ILE A 93 -11.38 -7.99 3.66
C ILE A 93 -10.12 -8.00 4.54
N VAL A 94 -9.39 -9.12 4.55
CA VAL A 94 -8.24 -9.25 5.43
C VAL A 94 -7.08 -8.34 5.02
N PRO A 95 -6.63 -8.30 3.75
CA PRO A 95 -5.63 -7.33 3.31
C PRO A 95 -6.09 -5.88 3.52
N LEU A 96 -7.37 -5.58 3.32
CA LEU A 96 -7.94 -4.24 3.52
C LEU A 96 -7.79 -3.77 4.98
N ILE A 97 -8.13 -4.62 5.95
CA ILE A 97 -7.98 -4.32 7.37
C ILE A 97 -6.50 -4.12 7.73
N LEU A 98 -5.61 -5.01 7.28
CA LEU A 98 -4.18 -4.91 7.51
C LEU A 98 -3.60 -3.62 6.91
N TRP A 99 -3.99 -3.29 5.68
CA TRP A 99 -3.58 -2.05 5.01
C TRP A 99 -4.02 -0.80 5.75
N ILE A 100 -5.32 -0.67 6.07
CA ILE A 100 -5.87 0.53 6.75
C ILE A 100 -5.15 0.77 8.08
N ASN A 101 -4.89 -0.28 8.86
CA ASN A 101 -4.31 -0.16 10.19
C ASN A 101 -2.81 0.19 10.17
N ASN A 102 -2.10 -0.10 9.07
CA ASN A 102 -0.64 -0.01 9.02
C ASN A 102 -0.09 0.92 7.92
N ARG A 103 -0.92 1.43 6.98
CA ARG A 103 -0.50 2.27 5.85
C ARG A 103 0.29 3.53 6.23
N ASN A 104 0.04 4.06 7.44
CA ASN A 104 0.71 5.26 7.94
C ASN A 104 1.90 4.93 8.86
N LYS A 105 2.10 3.66 9.23
CA LYS A 105 3.12 3.22 10.21
C LYS A 105 4.29 2.51 9.55
N ILE A 106 4.03 1.79 8.47
CA ILE A 106 5.02 0.94 7.80
C ILE A 106 5.24 1.47 6.39
N ASP A 107 6.50 1.56 6.00
CA ASP A 107 6.86 2.02 4.66
C ASP A 107 6.38 1.02 3.60
N CYS A 108 6.13 1.54 2.38
CA CYS A 108 5.62 0.78 1.23
C CYS A 108 4.24 0.11 1.41
N VAL A 109 3.69 0.01 2.62
CA VAL A 109 2.38 -0.66 2.86
C VAL A 109 1.24 0.06 2.16
N ASP A 110 1.28 1.40 2.02
CA ASP A 110 0.22 2.13 1.32
C ASP A 110 0.17 1.79 -0.18
N SER A 111 1.31 1.74 -0.84
CA SER A 111 1.40 1.40 -2.26
C SER A 111 1.08 -0.08 -2.51
N GLN A 112 1.67 -0.96 -1.73
CA GLN A 112 1.46 -2.40 -1.85
C GLN A 112 0.02 -2.81 -1.53
N GLY A 113 -0.56 -2.26 -0.46
CA GLY A 113 -1.94 -2.54 -0.07
C GLY A 113 -2.96 -2.12 -1.13
N LYS A 114 -2.78 -0.94 -1.74
CA LYS A 114 -3.61 -0.50 -2.87
C LYS A 114 -3.52 -1.46 -4.05
N ASN A 115 -2.32 -1.88 -4.42
CA ASN A 115 -2.10 -2.80 -5.53
C ASN A 115 -2.76 -4.16 -5.28
N ILE A 116 -2.60 -4.72 -4.08
CA ILE A 116 -3.23 -5.98 -3.68
C ILE A 116 -4.75 -5.86 -3.77
N ILE A 117 -5.34 -4.84 -3.17
CA ILE A 117 -6.80 -4.68 -3.12
C ILE A 117 -7.37 -4.49 -4.52
N ASN A 118 -6.77 -3.62 -5.33
CA ASN A 118 -7.20 -3.39 -6.71
C ASN A 118 -7.14 -4.69 -7.52
N PHE A 119 -6.05 -5.45 -7.40
CA PHE A 119 -5.94 -6.75 -8.06
C PHE A 119 -7.04 -7.72 -7.59
N GLN A 120 -7.27 -7.83 -6.29
CA GLN A 120 -8.27 -8.74 -5.74
C GLN A 120 -9.70 -8.38 -6.13
N ILE A 121 -10.03 -7.09 -6.21
CA ILE A 121 -11.34 -6.63 -6.68
C ILE A 121 -11.54 -7.03 -8.15
N ILE A 122 -10.59 -6.71 -9.02
CA ILE A 122 -10.66 -7.04 -10.45
C ILE A 122 -10.74 -8.56 -10.63
N PHE A 123 -9.89 -9.31 -9.93
CA PHE A 123 -9.88 -10.77 -9.96
C PHE A 123 -11.22 -11.36 -9.53
N SER A 124 -11.80 -10.88 -8.45
CA SER A 124 -13.10 -11.34 -7.93
C SER A 124 -14.25 -11.03 -8.89
N ILE A 125 -14.23 -9.87 -9.55
CA ILE A 125 -15.22 -9.51 -10.59
C ILE A 125 -15.09 -10.45 -11.80
N ILE A 126 -13.89 -10.71 -12.29
CA ILE A 126 -13.65 -11.61 -13.41
C ILE A 126 -14.14 -13.02 -13.07
N LEU A 127 -13.78 -13.52 -11.89
CA LEU A 127 -14.21 -14.83 -11.42
C LEU A 127 -15.74 -14.92 -11.34
N PHE A 128 -16.40 -13.91 -10.79
CA PHE A 128 -17.85 -13.83 -10.70
C PHE A 128 -18.52 -13.86 -12.08
N VAL A 129 -18.02 -13.08 -13.04
CA VAL A 129 -18.52 -13.07 -14.42
C VAL A 129 -18.38 -14.45 -15.07
N ILE A 130 -17.25 -15.13 -14.88
CA ILE A 130 -17.02 -16.49 -15.41
C ILE A 130 -17.99 -17.50 -14.81
N ILE A 131 -18.23 -17.41 -13.49
CA ILE A 131 -19.19 -18.29 -12.82
C ILE A 131 -20.61 -18.05 -13.37
N LEU A 132 -21.04 -16.80 -13.51
CA LEU A 132 -22.35 -16.47 -14.10
C LEU A 132 -22.49 -16.98 -15.53
N PHE A 133 -21.43 -16.80 -16.35
CA PHE A 133 -21.42 -17.31 -17.71
C PHE A 133 -21.52 -18.83 -17.74
N SER A 134 -20.77 -19.54 -16.87
CA SER A 134 -20.82 -21.00 -16.77
C SER A 134 -22.22 -21.49 -16.34
N ILE A 135 -22.86 -20.82 -15.39
CA ILE A 135 -24.23 -21.17 -14.96
C ILE A 135 -25.22 -20.91 -16.11
N SER A 136 -25.13 -19.80 -16.82
CA SER A 136 -26.03 -19.47 -17.92
C SER A 136 -25.91 -20.47 -19.09
N THR A 137 -24.71 -20.89 -19.42
CA THR A 137 -24.49 -21.92 -20.47
C THR A 137 -25.12 -23.26 -20.08
N ILE A 138 -25.02 -23.65 -18.83
CA ILE A 138 -25.66 -24.86 -18.31
C ILE A 138 -27.18 -24.77 -18.47
N LEU A 139 -27.80 -23.64 -18.10
CA LEU A 139 -29.26 -23.47 -18.14
C LEU A 139 -29.79 -23.44 -19.58
N ILE A 140 -29.06 -22.81 -20.52
CA ILE A 140 -29.50 -22.65 -21.92
C ILE A 140 -29.29 -23.93 -22.71
N PHE A 141 -28.13 -24.58 -22.54
CA PHE A 141 -27.74 -25.73 -23.37
C PHE A 141 -27.93 -27.09 -22.70
N SER A 142 -28.74 -27.17 -21.64
CA SER A 142 -28.97 -28.41 -20.87
C SER A 142 -29.43 -29.61 -21.71
N LYS A 143 -29.89 -29.41 -22.95
CA LYS A 143 -30.35 -30.45 -23.87
C LYS A 143 -29.43 -30.72 -25.07
N ALA A 144 -28.28 -30.01 -25.18
CA ALA A 144 -27.36 -30.16 -26.31
C ALA A 144 -26.27 -31.21 -26.02
N THR A 145 -25.93 -31.96 -27.06
CA THR A 145 -24.85 -32.99 -26.98
C THR A 145 -23.49 -32.43 -26.65
N ASP A 146 -23.28 -31.12 -26.89
CA ASP A 146 -22.00 -30.43 -26.68
C ASP A 146 -21.83 -29.86 -25.27
N ILE A 147 -22.78 -30.12 -24.39
CA ILE A 147 -22.78 -29.63 -23.00
C ILE A 147 -21.51 -30.07 -22.25
N LEU A 148 -21.00 -31.26 -22.56
CA LEU A 148 -19.81 -31.80 -21.93
C LEU A 148 -18.56 -30.95 -22.21
N PHE A 149 -18.43 -30.42 -23.41
CA PHE A 149 -17.31 -29.53 -23.80
C PHE A 149 -17.36 -28.20 -23.05
N TYR A 150 -18.53 -27.57 -22.96
CA TYR A 150 -18.69 -26.33 -22.22
C TYR A 150 -18.49 -26.51 -20.70
N TYR A 151 -18.90 -27.65 -20.15
CA TYR A 151 -18.65 -28.04 -18.76
C TYR A 151 -17.14 -28.19 -18.48
N GLN A 152 -16.45 -28.94 -19.33
CA GLN A 152 -15.01 -29.15 -19.17
C GLN A 152 -14.21 -27.86 -19.28
N PHE A 153 -14.57 -26.99 -20.24
CA PHE A 153 -13.88 -25.70 -20.41
C PHE A 153 -14.16 -24.74 -19.27
N GLY A 154 -15.40 -24.59 -18.84
CA GLY A 154 -15.78 -23.76 -17.68
C GLY A 154 -15.15 -24.27 -16.38
N PHE A 155 -15.14 -25.56 -16.15
CA PHE A 155 -14.50 -26.21 -15.01
C PHE A 155 -12.98 -25.99 -15.01
N LEU A 156 -12.31 -26.17 -16.15
CA LEU A 156 -10.90 -25.93 -16.28
C LEU A 156 -10.55 -24.47 -15.95
N LEU A 157 -11.34 -23.52 -16.45
CA LEU A 157 -11.12 -22.10 -16.22
C LEU A 157 -11.31 -21.72 -14.73
N THR A 158 -12.33 -22.26 -14.09
CA THR A 158 -12.58 -22.03 -12.64
C THR A 158 -11.53 -22.69 -11.75
N MET A 159 -10.85 -23.72 -12.21
CA MET A 159 -9.74 -24.36 -11.48
C MET A 159 -8.40 -23.66 -11.69
N LEU A 160 -8.14 -23.13 -12.89
CA LEU A 160 -6.86 -22.45 -13.20
C LEU A 160 -6.77 -21.04 -12.61
N LEU A 161 -7.87 -20.30 -12.59
CA LEU A 161 -7.87 -18.93 -12.08
C LEU A 161 -7.45 -18.80 -10.60
N PRO A 162 -7.91 -19.65 -9.67
CA PRO A 162 -7.43 -19.62 -8.29
C PRO A 162 -5.92 -19.86 -8.16
N ILE A 163 -5.33 -20.64 -9.06
CA ILE A 163 -3.88 -20.88 -9.08
C ILE A 163 -3.12 -19.57 -9.37
N LEU A 164 -3.61 -18.74 -10.29
CA LEU A 164 -3.04 -17.42 -10.56
C LEU A 164 -3.17 -16.50 -9.34
N ASN A 165 -4.30 -16.54 -8.64
CA ASN A 165 -4.48 -15.78 -7.40
C ASN A 165 -3.59 -16.28 -6.26
N PHE A 166 -3.18 -17.53 -6.26
CA PHE A 166 -2.20 -18.08 -5.32
C PHE A 166 -0.76 -17.64 -5.65
N ILE A 167 -0.40 -17.63 -6.94
CA ILE A 167 0.95 -17.31 -7.40
C ILE A 167 1.25 -15.81 -7.28
N TYR A 168 0.31 -14.94 -7.61
CA TYR A 168 0.49 -13.48 -7.60
C TYR A 168 1.00 -12.93 -6.26
N PRO A 169 0.40 -13.25 -5.09
CA PRO A 169 0.89 -12.77 -3.80
C PRO A 169 2.29 -13.26 -3.46
N ILE A 170 2.64 -14.50 -3.86
CA ILE A 170 3.94 -15.09 -3.57
C ILE A 170 5.04 -14.38 -4.35
N ILE A 171 4.83 -14.13 -5.66
CA ILE A 171 5.81 -13.41 -6.50
C ILE A 171 6.05 -12.00 -5.99
N ASN A 172 5.01 -11.30 -5.52
CA ASN A 172 5.13 -9.91 -5.04
C ASN A 172 5.53 -9.80 -3.56
N ALA A 173 5.62 -10.92 -2.84
CA ALA A 173 6.08 -10.96 -1.45
C ALA A 173 7.61 -11.14 -1.35
N ILE A 174 8.29 -11.53 -2.45
CA ILE A 174 9.75 -11.71 -2.56
C ILE A 174 10.38 -10.44 -3.12
#